data_5cfd422a71f926c7fafcfc6ef79012af
#
_entry.id   5cfd422a71f926c7fafcfc6ef79012af
#
_cell.length_a   1.000
_cell.length_b   1.000
_cell.length_c   1.000
_cell.angle_alpha   90.00
_cell.angle_beta   90.00
_cell.angle_gamma   90.00
#
_symmetry.space_group_name_H-M   'P 1'
#
loop_
_entity.id
_entity.type
_entity.pdbx_description
1 polymer ?
#
loop_
_entity_poly.entity_id
_entity_poly.type
_entity_poly.pdbx_seq_one_letter_code
_entity_poly.pdbx_strand_id
1 'polypeptide(L)'
;MKEYSKKQLIIRGILSAAFFIAAIVIGVGAVQKLTKKDPGIYVIDAQIDKSANLYASGIKLSYYLDGKSSDIRTNEKAISQIYSIALARAYKLTDPYNEYEGYVNLCTINKSKGSDVKISQELYDILMDAYEKTKENKGYSMFAGPFYEHFNEIIYSEDSVEFDPVVNEEESKRVNALLEKTLDFSNFTLDLSKEKSVNFSVSKSFEDFLKDNEEKEASLDLNLLREAYMVKITADALASSGYTKGLITTQSGIILDLGSYEKGGYTLYAMEDGKISTKKVVEVKPGTSMSGMVSFALQGDLRGYSEVMKGSDTIYRSPYVLLKENGIYTMVKSSYAACDSLDIVKAVYANIVLASCDSIDAAKSNMNELGITEYYFFE
;
A
#
# COMPACT_ATOMS: atom_id res chain seq x y z
N MET A 1 -30.37 7.74 67.25
CA MET A 1 -29.08 7.31 66.66
C MET A 1 -28.41 6.39 67.68
N LYS A 2 -27.93 5.20 67.25
CA LYS A 2 -27.20 4.32 68.17
C LYS A 2 -25.79 4.92 68.41
N GLU A 3 -25.53 5.33 69.65
CA GLU A 3 -24.21 5.74 70.05
C GLU A 3 -23.27 4.52 70.12
N TYR A 4 -22.20 4.56 69.30
CA TYR A 4 -21.21 3.49 69.32
C TYR A 4 -20.17 3.74 70.41
N SER A 5 -19.81 2.69 71.17
CA SER A 5 -18.76 2.79 72.17
C SER A 5 -17.40 3.10 71.48
N LYS A 6 -16.49 3.75 72.19
CA LYS A 6 -15.16 4.11 71.73
C LYS A 6 -14.41 2.90 71.14
N LYS A 7 -14.59 1.71 71.73
CA LYS A 7 -14.02 0.44 71.27
C LYS A 7 -14.61 -0.02 69.93
N GLN A 8 -15.92 0.17 69.70
CA GLN A 8 -16.58 -0.15 68.45
C GLN A 8 -16.18 0.79 67.30
N LEU A 9 -15.91 2.07 67.58
CA LEU A 9 -15.39 3.02 66.59
C LEU A 9 -13.96 2.69 66.18
N ILE A 10 -13.09 2.28 67.11
CA ILE A 10 -11.73 1.84 66.81
C ILE A 10 -11.75 0.59 65.94
N ILE A 11 -12.52 -0.43 66.31
CA ILE A 11 -12.66 -1.68 65.50
C ILE A 11 -13.17 -1.40 64.12
N ARG A 12 -14.15 -0.54 63.93
CA ARG A 12 -14.68 -0.12 62.61
C ARG A 12 -13.63 0.62 61.80
N GLY A 13 -12.84 1.51 62.42
CA GLY A 13 -11.74 2.20 61.79
C GLY A 13 -10.68 1.24 61.25
N ILE A 14 -10.30 0.26 62.08
CA ILE A 14 -9.33 -0.76 61.67
C ILE A 14 -9.86 -1.65 60.53
N LEU A 15 -11.14 -2.07 60.62
CA LEU A 15 -11.78 -2.85 59.55
C LEU A 15 -11.90 -2.06 58.26
N SER A 16 -12.31 -0.78 58.33
CA SER A 16 -12.36 0.09 57.14
C SER A 16 -10.99 0.28 56.48
N ALA A 17 -9.95 0.50 57.27
CA ALA A 17 -8.58 0.60 56.76
C ALA A 17 -8.11 -0.71 56.11
N ALA A 18 -8.41 -1.87 56.73
CA ALA A 18 -8.06 -3.19 56.18
C ALA A 18 -8.80 -3.44 54.84
N PHE A 19 -10.09 -3.13 54.76
CA PHE A 19 -10.88 -3.23 53.50
C PHE A 19 -10.36 -2.27 52.43
N PHE A 20 -9.97 -1.07 52.79
CA PHE A 20 -9.38 -0.10 51.86
C PHE A 20 -8.05 -0.57 51.30
N ILE A 21 -7.16 -1.10 52.14
CA ILE A 21 -5.89 -1.69 51.73
C ILE A 21 -6.14 -2.91 50.80
N ALA A 22 -7.05 -3.80 51.20
CA ALA A 22 -7.43 -4.95 50.37
C ALA A 22 -7.97 -4.52 48.99
N ALA A 23 -8.82 -3.50 48.93
CA ALA A 23 -9.35 -2.96 47.69
C ALA A 23 -8.24 -2.38 46.78
N ILE A 24 -7.25 -1.68 47.38
CA ILE A 24 -6.08 -1.18 46.65
C ILE A 24 -5.26 -2.35 46.09
N VAL A 25 -4.95 -3.37 46.88
CA VAL A 25 -4.17 -4.53 46.45
C VAL A 25 -4.87 -5.31 45.35
N ILE A 26 -6.20 -5.53 45.49
CA ILE A 26 -7.01 -6.19 44.46
C ILE A 26 -7.06 -5.33 43.22
N GLY A 27 -7.29 -4.01 43.36
CA GLY A 27 -7.33 -3.07 42.23
C GLY A 27 -6.03 -3.02 41.46
N VAL A 28 -4.90 -2.91 42.15
CA VAL A 28 -3.56 -2.94 41.54
C VAL A 28 -3.30 -4.28 40.87
N GLY A 29 -3.64 -5.40 41.51
CA GLY A 29 -3.51 -6.74 40.92
C GLY A 29 -4.40 -6.92 39.66
N ALA A 30 -5.62 -6.39 39.68
CA ALA A 30 -6.52 -6.42 38.53
C ALA A 30 -5.98 -5.57 37.36
N VAL A 31 -5.50 -4.34 37.65
CA VAL A 31 -4.88 -3.47 36.65
C VAL A 31 -3.61 -4.12 36.07
N GLN A 32 -2.76 -4.68 36.91
CA GLN A 32 -1.55 -5.40 36.45
C GLN A 32 -1.91 -6.59 35.55
N LYS A 33 -2.94 -7.34 35.88
CA LYS A 33 -3.39 -8.50 35.10
C LYS A 33 -4.03 -8.07 33.77
N LEU A 34 -4.81 -6.98 33.76
CA LEU A 34 -5.43 -6.42 32.56
C LEU A 34 -4.41 -5.74 31.64
N THR A 35 -3.33 -5.20 32.19
CA THR A 35 -2.28 -4.53 31.42
C THR A 35 -1.07 -5.40 31.11
N LYS A 36 -1.07 -6.67 31.57
CA LYS A 36 0.02 -7.61 31.30
C LYS A 36 0.04 -7.91 29.79
N LYS A 37 1.20 -7.73 29.17
CA LYS A 37 1.48 -8.17 27.81
C LYS A 37 2.38 -9.38 27.85
N ASP A 38 1.99 -10.44 27.16
CA ASP A 38 2.77 -11.67 27.02
C ASP A 38 3.49 -11.67 25.67
N PRO A 39 4.60 -12.42 25.52
CA PRO A 39 5.26 -12.57 24.23
C PRO A 39 4.30 -13.06 23.15
N GLY A 40 4.40 -12.49 21.96
CA GLY A 40 3.51 -12.82 20.84
C GLY A 40 3.55 -11.81 19.72
N ILE A 41 2.61 -11.98 18.81
CA ILE A 41 2.43 -11.12 17.65
C ILE A 41 1.46 -9.99 18.01
N TYR A 42 1.87 -8.77 17.72
CA TYR A 42 1.08 -7.56 17.91
C TYR A 42 0.86 -6.86 16.59
N VAL A 43 -0.38 -6.50 16.31
CA VAL A 43 -0.67 -5.55 15.24
C VAL A 43 -0.31 -4.16 15.77
N ILE A 44 0.57 -3.49 15.04
CA ILE A 44 1.07 -2.17 15.41
C ILE A 44 0.30 -1.13 14.61
N ASP A 45 -0.51 -0.35 15.30
CA ASP A 45 -1.28 0.71 14.68
C ASP A 45 -0.39 1.94 14.43
N ALA A 46 -0.54 2.54 13.25
CA ALA A 46 0.04 3.83 12.97
C ALA A 46 -0.69 4.92 13.77
N GLN A 47 0.06 5.84 14.34
CA GLN A 47 -0.51 7.04 14.95
C GLN A 47 -1.06 7.95 13.85
N ILE A 48 -2.22 8.56 14.11
CA ILE A 48 -2.88 9.42 13.13
C ILE A 48 -2.02 10.65 12.84
N ASP A 49 -1.61 10.82 11.59
CA ASP A 49 -1.18 12.10 11.05
C ASP A 49 -2.33 12.66 10.20
N LYS A 50 -2.96 13.74 10.68
CA LYS A 50 -4.09 14.36 9.98
C LYS A 50 -3.71 14.95 8.62
N SER A 51 -2.43 15.20 8.38
CA SER A 51 -1.92 15.71 7.10
C SER A 51 -1.57 14.61 6.10
N ALA A 52 -1.51 13.35 6.55
CA ALA A 52 -1.32 12.18 5.70
C ALA A 52 -2.47 11.21 5.95
N ASN A 53 -3.15 10.78 4.89
CA ASN A 53 -4.28 9.86 5.02
C ASN A 53 -3.78 8.43 5.28
N LEU A 54 -3.24 8.18 6.47
CA LEU A 54 -2.65 6.88 6.84
C LEU A 54 -3.66 5.73 6.84
N TYR A 55 -4.94 6.02 7.10
CA TYR A 55 -6.00 5.01 7.07
C TYR A 55 -6.33 4.53 5.65
N ALA A 56 -6.20 5.41 4.66
CA ALA A 56 -6.43 5.05 3.27
C ALA A 56 -5.27 4.25 2.65
N SER A 57 -4.10 4.23 3.29
CA SER A 57 -2.94 3.50 2.76
C SER A 57 -3.12 1.98 2.75
N GLY A 58 -3.98 1.45 3.63
CA GLY A 58 -4.19 0.00 3.76
C GLY A 58 -2.98 -0.79 4.24
N ILE A 59 -1.87 -0.12 4.58
CA ILE A 59 -0.63 -0.74 5.03
C ILE A 59 -0.76 -1.12 6.51
N LYS A 60 -0.42 -2.36 6.85
CA LYS A 60 -0.48 -2.91 8.22
C LYS A 60 0.86 -3.51 8.62
N LEU A 61 1.27 -3.26 9.87
CA LEU A 61 2.45 -3.86 10.47
C LEU A 61 2.03 -4.83 11.57
N SER A 62 2.45 -6.09 11.47
CA SER A 62 2.41 -7.06 12.56
C SER A 62 3.84 -7.32 13.03
N TYR A 63 4.07 -7.33 14.34
CA TYR A 63 5.42 -7.43 14.89
C TYR A 63 5.47 -8.45 16.04
N TYR A 64 6.50 -9.31 16.04
CA TYR A 64 6.72 -10.24 17.14
C TYR A 64 7.48 -9.54 18.26
N LEU A 65 6.88 -9.49 19.43
CA LEU A 65 7.46 -8.91 20.64
C LEU A 65 7.69 -10.00 21.69
N ASP A 66 8.88 -10.03 22.26
CA ASP A 66 9.27 -10.95 23.32
C ASP A 66 9.78 -10.19 24.55
N GLY A 67 10.02 -10.93 25.64
CA GLY A 67 10.52 -10.40 26.88
C GLY A 67 9.46 -10.16 27.95
N LYS A 68 9.79 -9.30 28.92
CA LYS A 68 8.88 -8.93 30.00
C LYS A 68 7.82 -7.95 29.51
N SER A 69 6.67 -7.91 30.17
CA SER A 69 5.56 -7.01 29.82
C SER A 69 5.95 -5.53 29.71
N SER A 70 6.93 -5.08 30.52
CA SER A 70 7.49 -3.71 30.44
C SER A 70 8.24 -3.49 29.12
N ASP A 71 9.03 -4.47 28.72
CA ASP A 71 9.90 -4.41 27.54
C ASP A 71 9.03 -4.47 26.27
N ILE A 72 8.02 -5.35 26.27
CA ILE A 72 7.01 -5.45 25.21
C ILE A 72 6.33 -4.11 24.99
N ARG A 73 5.84 -3.44 26.06
CA ARG A 73 5.21 -2.12 25.93
C ARG A 73 6.15 -1.04 25.43
N THR A 74 7.40 -1.06 25.89
CA THR A 74 8.41 -0.08 25.45
C THR A 74 8.73 -0.25 23.99
N ASN A 75 8.96 -1.49 23.54
CA ASN A 75 9.25 -1.80 22.15
C ASN A 75 8.04 -1.53 21.24
N GLU A 76 6.84 -1.93 21.64
CA GLU A 76 5.61 -1.64 20.88
C GLU A 76 5.43 -0.13 20.64
N LYS A 77 5.64 0.69 21.68
CA LYS A 77 5.55 2.14 21.56
C LYS A 77 6.63 2.70 20.63
N ALA A 78 7.87 2.22 20.75
CA ALA A 78 8.97 2.65 19.89
C ALA A 78 8.73 2.26 18.42
N ILE A 79 8.30 1.02 18.18
CA ILE A 79 7.97 0.52 16.83
C ILE A 79 6.79 1.32 16.23
N SER A 80 5.72 1.53 17.01
CA SER A 80 4.56 2.33 16.56
C SER A 80 4.97 3.75 16.17
N GLN A 81 5.88 4.37 16.93
CA GLN A 81 6.37 5.72 16.61
C GLN A 81 7.20 5.73 15.32
N ILE A 82 8.17 4.81 15.17
CA ILE A 82 9.01 4.70 13.97
C ILE A 82 8.15 4.41 12.75
N TYR A 83 7.26 3.44 12.86
CA TYR A 83 6.31 3.05 11.82
C TYR A 83 5.46 4.22 11.37
N SER A 84 4.85 4.95 12.31
CA SER A 84 3.97 6.08 12.02
C SER A 84 4.72 7.22 11.31
N ILE A 85 5.91 7.58 11.79
CA ILE A 85 6.73 8.64 11.20
C ILE A 85 7.18 8.24 9.78
N ALA A 86 7.66 7.01 9.60
CA ALA A 86 8.14 6.54 8.31
C ALA A 86 7.00 6.44 7.28
N LEU A 87 5.85 5.90 7.67
CA LEU A 87 4.68 5.78 6.81
C LEU A 87 4.13 7.15 6.40
N ALA A 88 4.00 8.09 7.36
CA ALA A 88 3.56 9.44 7.06
C ALA A 88 4.53 10.17 6.12
N ARG A 89 5.85 10.02 6.34
CA ARG A 89 6.87 10.56 5.46
C ARG A 89 6.79 9.98 4.06
N ALA A 90 6.68 8.65 3.96
CA ALA A 90 6.57 7.95 2.69
C ALA A 90 5.33 8.40 1.90
N TYR A 91 4.19 8.51 2.57
CA TYR A 91 2.95 9.01 1.98
C TYR A 91 3.11 10.41 1.41
N LYS A 92 3.63 11.35 2.23
CA LYS A 92 3.82 12.75 1.83
C LYS A 92 4.81 12.91 0.68
N LEU A 93 5.89 12.13 0.71
CA LEU A 93 6.94 12.18 -0.30
C LEU A 93 6.45 11.70 -1.68
N THR A 94 5.59 10.69 -1.69
CA THR A 94 5.07 10.05 -2.90
C THR A 94 3.69 10.54 -3.34
N ASP A 95 3.16 11.61 -2.72
CA ASP A 95 1.86 12.18 -3.08
C ASP A 95 1.97 13.09 -4.32
N PRO A 96 1.29 12.75 -5.45
CA PRO A 96 1.32 13.57 -6.65
C PRO A 96 0.32 14.73 -6.63
N TYR A 97 -0.60 14.78 -5.67
CA TYR A 97 -1.74 15.71 -5.64
C TYR A 97 -1.63 16.82 -4.60
N ASN A 98 -1.07 16.53 -3.43
CA ASN A 98 -1.04 17.46 -2.30
C ASN A 98 0.36 17.88 -1.93
N GLU A 99 0.53 19.18 -1.62
CA GLU A 99 1.74 19.72 -1.03
C GLU A 99 1.68 19.65 0.49
N TYR A 100 2.83 19.44 1.11
CA TYR A 100 2.96 19.35 2.56
C TYR A 100 4.07 20.28 3.03
N GLU A 101 3.81 21.02 4.10
CA GLU A 101 4.81 21.91 4.70
C GLU A 101 6.09 21.15 5.06
N GLY A 102 7.24 21.65 4.62
CA GLY A 102 8.56 21.05 4.84
C GLY A 102 8.89 19.84 3.94
N TYR A 103 8.03 19.51 2.96
CA TYR A 103 8.28 18.44 1.99
C TYR A 103 8.32 18.98 0.56
N VAL A 104 9.32 18.52 -0.17
CA VAL A 104 9.33 18.57 -1.63
C VAL A 104 8.98 17.17 -2.12
N ASN A 105 7.88 17.02 -2.84
CA ASN A 105 7.27 15.75 -3.22
C ASN A 105 6.87 15.71 -4.70
N LEU A 106 6.17 14.66 -5.14
CA LEU A 106 5.72 14.53 -6.52
C LEU A 106 4.79 15.68 -6.95
N CYS A 107 3.90 16.15 -6.06
CA CYS A 107 3.04 17.31 -6.35
C CYS A 107 3.87 18.57 -6.65
N THR A 108 4.92 18.83 -5.86
CA THR A 108 5.85 19.95 -6.11
C THR A 108 6.50 19.83 -7.48
N ILE A 109 6.92 18.62 -7.86
CA ILE A 109 7.54 18.36 -9.17
C ILE A 109 6.54 18.55 -10.31
N ASN A 110 5.32 18.00 -10.19
CA ASN A 110 4.27 18.20 -11.19
C ASN A 110 3.96 19.69 -11.44
N LYS A 111 4.01 20.51 -10.39
CA LYS A 111 3.74 21.96 -10.47
C LYS A 111 4.94 22.78 -10.97
N SER A 112 6.13 22.20 -11.08
CA SER A 112 7.37 22.93 -11.43
C SER A 112 7.42 23.40 -12.89
N LYS A 113 6.66 22.75 -13.78
CA LYS A 113 6.51 23.09 -15.21
C LYS A 113 7.86 23.30 -15.92
N GLY A 114 8.79 22.36 -15.74
CA GLY A 114 10.11 22.38 -16.36
C GLY A 114 11.18 23.20 -15.61
N SER A 115 10.89 23.66 -14.42
CA SER A 115 11.91 24.27 -13.56
C SER A 115 12.67 23.20 -12.75
N ASP A 116 13.98 23.42 -12.52
CA ASP A 116 14.77 22.54 -11.67
C ASP A 116 14.26 22.58 -10.22
N VAL A 117 13.95 21.43 -9.66
CA VAL A 117 13.49 21.24 -8.28
C VAL A 117 14.54 20.45 -7.51
N LYS A 118 15.03 21.00 -6.39
CA LYS A 118 15.89 20.26 -5.46
C LYS A 118 15.07 19.30 -4.63
N ILE A 119 15.47 18.04 -4.58
CA ILE A 119 14.76 16.96 -3.89
C ILE A 119 15.67 16.22 -2.89
N SER A 120 15.06 15.45 -2.00
CA SER A 120 15.80 14.56 -1.10
C SER A 120 16.49 13.43 -1.88
N GLN A 121 17.55 12.85 -1.32
CA GLN A 121 18.17 11.65 -1.90
C GLN A 121 17.16 10.51 -2.06
N GLU A 122 16.34 10.29 -1.06
CA GLU A 122 15.31 9.25 -1.07
C GLU A 122 14.32 9.42 -2.24
N LEU A 123 13.83 10.63 -2.49
CA LEU A 123 12.94 10.89 -3.63
C LEU A 123 13.67 10.76 -4.97
N TYR A 124 14.93 11.19 -5.03
CA TYR A 124 15.76 11.02 -6.21
C TYR A 124 15.95 9.54 -6.57
N ASP A 125 16.27 8.70 -5.60
CA ASP A 125 16.47 7.26 -5.80
C ASP A 125 15.16 6.58 -6.25
N ILE A 126 14.02 6.97 -5.68
CA ILE A 126 12.70 6.49 -6.10
C ILE A 126 12.41 6.87 -7.55
N LEU A 127 12.65 8.13 -7.93
CA LEU A 127 12.40 8.60 -9.29
C LEU A 127 13.30 7.93 -10.31
N MET A 128 14.58 7.73 -9.98
CA MET A 128 15.52 7.00 -10.84
C MET A 128 15.06 5.56 -11.06
N ASP A 129 14.72 4.85 -10.01
CA ASP A 129 14.26 3.45 -10.09
C ASP A 129 12.94 3.32 -10.87
N ALA A 130 11.97 4.20 -10.60
CA ALA A 130 10.69 4.23 -11.32
C ALA A 130 10.84 4.61 -12.80
N TYR A 131 11.77 5.52 -13.11
CA TYR A 131 12.05 5.92 -14.49
C TYR A 131 12.70 4.81 -15.29
N GLU A 132 13.66 4.05 -14.71
CA GLU A 132 14.24 2.88 -15.38
C GLU A 132 13.15 1.84 -15.71
N LYS A 133 12.26 1.55 -14.77
CA LYS A 133 11.11 0.64 -14.98
C LYS A 133 10.14 1.16 -16.05
N THR A 134 9.93 2.47 -16.11
CA THR A 134 9.12 3.10 -17.16
C THR A 134 9.75 2.91 -18.55
N LYS A 135 11.06 3.07 -18.66
CA LYS A 135 11.79 2.87 -19.93
C LYS A 135 11.75 1.42 -20.45
N GLU A 136 11.61 0.46 -19.57
CA GLU A 136 11.44 -0.95 -19.97
C GLU A 136 10.13 -1.20 -20.73
N ASN A 137 9.15 -0.33 -20.57
CA ASN A 137 7.84 -0.39 -21.24
C ASN A 137 7.13 -1.75 -21.09
N LYS A 138 7.16 -2.31 -19.88
CA LYS A 138 6.60 -3.64 -19.56
C LYS A 138 5.32 -3.52 -18.70
N GLY A 139 4.39 -2.64 -19.09
CA GLY A 139 3.10 -2.47 -18.41
C GLY A 139 3.12 -1.52 -17.21
N TYR A 140 4.20 -0.77 -17.02
CA TYR A 140 4.33 0.28 -16.03
C TYR A 140 4.81 1.58 -16.66
N SER A 141 4.21 2.70 -16.27
CA SER A 141 4.72 4.04 -16.59
C SER A 141 4.43 5.00 -15.45
N MET A 142 5.45 5.70 -14.97
CA MET A 142 5.30 6.76 -13.98
C MET A 142 4.64 8.02 -14.55
N PHE A 143 4.40 8.08 -15.86
CA PHE A 143 3.72 9.19 -16.52
C PHE A 143 2.22 8.97 -16.71
N ALA A 144 1.70 7.84 -16.22
CA ALA A 144 0.30 7.46 -16.38
C ALA A 144 -0.63 8.00 -15.28
N GLY A 145 -0.22 9.07 -14.58
CA GLY A 145 -1.02 9.69 -13.50
C GLY A 145 -2.47 10.01 -13.93
N PRO A 146 -2.71 10.74 -15.04
CA PRO A 146 -4.06 11.06 -15.48
C PRO A 146 -4.92 9.83 -15.79
N PHE A 147 -4.31 8.79 -16.37
CA PHE A 147 -5.00 7.52 -16.64
C PHE A 147 -5.46 6.82 -15.35
N TYR A 148 -4.58 6.72 -14.35
CA TYR A 148 -4.92 6.08 -13.08
C TYR A 148 -5.91 6.91 -12.26
N GLU A 149 -5.81 8.24 -12.30
CA GLU A 149 -6.77 9.11 -11.63
C GLU A 149 -8.17 8.95 -12.20
N HIS A 150 -8.27 8.93 -13.54
CA HIS A 150 -9.53 8.70 -14.24
C HIS A 150 -10.14 7.34 -13.86
N PHE A 151 -9.35 6.27 -13.83
CA PHE A 151 -9.81 4.96 -13.39
C PHE A 151 -10.24 4.94 -11.92
N ASN A 152 -9.55 5.65 -11.04
CA ASN A 152 -9.95 5.78 -9.64
C ASN A 152 -11.29 6.51 -9.52
N GLU A 153 -11.54 7.53 -10.33
CA GLU A 153 -12.84 8.20 -10.37
C GLU A 153 -13.94 7.23 -10.79
N ILE A 154 -13.72 6.41 -11.81
CA ILE A 154 -14.68 5.39 -12.25
C ILE A 154 -14.97 4.39 -11.11
N ILE A 155 -13.92 3.85 -10.46
CA ILE A 155 -14.06 2.77 -9.47
C ILE A 155 -14.74 3.26 -8.18
N TYR A 156 -14.45 4.51 -7.76
CA TYR A 156 -14.92 5.03 -6.48
C TYR A 156 -16.10 6.01 -6.59
N SER A 157 -16.59 6.27 -7.80
CA SER A 157 -17.74 7.14 -8.02
C SER A 157 -19.06 6.40 -7.72
N GLU A 158 -20.08 7.14 -7.29
CA GLU A 158 -21.44 6.60 -7.11
C GLU A 158 -22.06 6.20 -8.45
N ASP A 159 -21.64 6.84 -9.55
CA ASP A 159 -22.12 6.61 -10.92
C ASP A 159 -21.15 5.73 -11.73
N SER A 160 -20.41 4.87 -11.06
CA SER A 160 -19.33 4.05 -11.64
C SER A 160 -19.75 3.22 -12.86
N VAL A 161 -21.04 2.86 -12.99
CA VAL A 161 -21.57 2.13 -14.15
C VAL A 161 -21.61 2.99 -15.41
N GLU A 162 -21.93 4.27 -15.28
CA GLU A 162 -22.02 5.18 -16.43
C GLU A 162 -20.64 5.46 -17.03
N PHE A 163 -19.61 5.43 -16.21
CA PHE A 163 -18.23 5.69 -16.58
C PHE A 163 -17.38 4.44 -16.84
N ASP A 164 -17.94 3.23 -16.69
CA ASP A 164 -17.18 1.99 -16.93
C ASP A 164 -16.87 1.82 -18.44
N PRO A 165 -15.59 1.88 -18.85
CA PRO A 165 -15.20 1.82 -20.26
C PRO A 165 -15.51 0.47 -20.92
N VAL A 166 -15.81 -0.57 -20.16
CA VAL A 166 -16.20 -1.89 -20.71
C VAL A 166 -17.64 -1.88 -21.21
N VAL A 167 -18.48 -1.07 -20.61
CA VAL A 167 -19.92 -1.04 -20.91
C VAL A 167 -20.38 0.26 -21.54
N ASN A 168 -19.55 1.31 -21.48
CA ASN A 168 -19.80 2.61 -22.09
C ASN A 168 -18.78 2.85 -23.23
N GLU A 169 -19.27 2.89 -24.47
CA GLU A 169 -18.42 3.04 -25.66
C GLU A 169 -17.74 4.42 -25.74
N GLU A 170 -18.39 5.48 -25.27
CA GLU A 170 -17.81 6.83 -25.27
C GLU A 170 -16.67 6.91 -24.23
N GLU A 171 -16.91 6.35 -23.07
CA GLU A 171 -15.90 6.27 -22.03
C GLU A 171 -14.72 5.37 -22.42
N SER A 172 -15.00 4.26 -23.12
CA SER A 172 -13.94 3.42 -23.70
C SER A 172 -13.04 4.21 -24.65
N LYS A 173 -13.61 5.03 -25.51
CA LYS A 173 -12.83 5.89 -26.43
C LYS A 173 -11.98 6.92 -25.67
N ARG A 174 -12.56 7.55 -24.66
CA ARG A 174 -11.88 8.53 -23.81
C ARG A 174 -10.69 7.91 -23.07
N VAL A 175 -10.91 6.79 -22.39
CA VAL A 175 -9.88 6.05 -21.66
C VAL A 175 -8.74 5.60 -22.58
N ASN A 176 -9.07 5.05 -23.75
CA ASN A 176 -8.06 4.62 -24.71
C ASN A 176 -7.28 5.79 -25.33
N ALA A 177 -7.92 6.92 -25.57
CA ALA A 177 -7.22 8.13 -26.02
C ALA A 177 -6.26 8.66 -24.94
N LEU A 178 -6.67 8.62 -23.67
CA LEU A 178 -5.84 9.01 -22.54
C LEU A 178 -4.65 8.04 -22.37
N LEU A 179 -4.89 6.74 -22.51
CA LEU A 179 -3.86 5.71 -22.47
C LEU A 179 -2.81 5.90 -23.59
N GLU A 180 -3.25 6.12 -24.83
CA GLU A 180 -2.37 6.39 -25.98
C GLU A 180 -1.46 7.59 -25.70
N LYS A 181 -2.02 8.67 -25.18
CA LYS A 181 -1.27 9.88 -24.86
C LYS A 181 -0.28 9.69 -23.71
N THR A 182 -0.66 8.94 -22.69
CA THR A 182 0.23 8.66 -21.53
C THR A 182 1.35 7.68 -21.86
N LEU A 183 1.20 6.82 -22.85
CA LEU A 183 2.22 5.90 -23.34
C LEU A 183 3.13 6.50 -24.42
N ASP A 184 2.76 7.63 -24.98
CA ASP A 184 3.64 8.40 -25.88
C ASP A 184 4.66 9.20 -25.06
N PHE A 185 5.82 8.63 -24.84
CA PHE A 185 6.89 9.23 -24.02
C PHE A 185 7.44 10.54 -24.61
N SER A 186 7.14 10.87 -25.87
CA SER A 186 7.49 12.18 -26.45
C SER A 186 6.73 13.34 -25.76
N ASN A 187 5.64 13.04 -25.08
CA ASN A 187 4.89 14.01 -24.29
C ASN A 187 5.56 14.43 -22.98
N PHE A 188 6.61 13.71 -22.55
CA PHE A 188 7.22 13.91 -21.23
C PHE A 188 8.72 14.15 -21.33
N THR A 189 9.20 15.12 -20.56
CA THR A 189 10.63 15.31 -20.33
C THR A 189 10.90 15.15 -18.86
N LEU A 190 11.76 14.21 -18.50
CA LEU A 190 12.24 13.99 -17.14
C LEU A 190 13.78 13.98 -17.16
N ASP A 191 14.40 15.00 -16.57
CA ASP A 191 15.85 15.11 -16.42
C ASP A 191 16.25 14.87 -14.96
N LEU A 192 16.97 13.79 -14.73
CA LEU A 192 17.56 13.37 -13.45
C LEU A 192 19.09 13.33 -13.53
N SER A 193 19.70 14.04 -14.50
CA SER A 193 21.15 14.05 -14.70
C SER A 193 21.94 14.72 -13.57
N LYS A 194 21.31 15.60 -12.80
CA LYS A 194 21.88 16.25 -11.63
C LYS A 194 21.42 15.54 -10.36
N GLU A 195 22.36 15.06 -9.58
CA GLU A 195 22.08 14.42 -8.30
C GLU A 195 21.20 15.33 -7.40
N LYS A 196 20.14 14.76 -6.82
CA LYS A 196 19.16 15.46 -5.96
C LYS A 196 18.48 16.66 -6.63
N SER A 197 18.36 16.62 -7.93
CA SER A 197 17.61 17.60 -8.71
C SER A 197 16.79 16.89 -9.76
N VAL A 198 15.61 17.41 -10.04
CA VAL A 198 14.72 16.94 -11.07
C VAL A 198 14.17 18.09 -11.87
N ASN A 199 14.11 17.91 -13.19
CA ASN A 199 13.37 18.78 -14.08
C ASN A 199 12.31 17.93 -14.78
N PHE A 200 11.05 18.32 -14.63
CA PHE A 200 9.93 17.61 -15.25
C PHE A 200 9.00 18.56 -15.97
N SER A 201 8.68 18.23 -17.20
CA SER A 201 7.67 18.96 -17.99
C SER A 201 6.89 18.03 -18.89
N VAL A 202 5.71 18.46 -19.25
CA VAL A 202 4.86 17.83 -20.25
C VAL A 202 4.77 18.68 -21.52
N SER A 203 4.50 18.05 -22.67
CA SER A 203 4.33 18.77 -23.93
C SER A 203 3.07 19.63 -23.90
N LYS A 204 3.10 20.76 -24.62
CA LYS A 204 1.94 21.65 -24.73
C LYS A 204 0.71 20.92 -25.31
N SER A 205 0.93 20.01 -26.26
CA SER A 205 -0.15 19.23 -26.87
C SER A 205 -0.82 18.30 -25.85
N PHE A 206 -0.05 17.77 -24.90
CA PHE A 206 -0.60 16.92 -23.84
C PHE A 206 -1.33 17.77 -22.77
N GLU A 207 -0.79 18.91 -22.36
CA GLU A 207 -1.50 19.84 -21.47
C GLU A 207 -2.86 20.27 -22.06
N ASP A 208 -2.88 20.65 -23.34
CA ASP A 208 -4.12 21.03 -24.03
C ASP A 208 -5.10 19.86 -24.08
N PHE A 209 -4.62 18.65 -24.38
CA PHE A 209 -5.44 17.44 -24.36
C PHE A 209 -6.08 17.19 -22.98
N LEU A 210 -5.30 17.26 -21.90
CA LEU A 210 -5.83 17.08 -20.54
C LEU A 210 -6.90 18.13 -20.23
N LYS A 211 -6.64 19.39 -20.56
CA LYS A 211 -7.57 20.47 -20.33
C LYS A 211 -8.87 20.34 -21.13
N ASP A 212 -8.76 19.97 -22.41
CA ASP A 212 -9.93 19.83 -23.30
C ASP A 212 -10.82 18.64 -22.91
N ASN A 213 -10.27 17.65 -22.23
CA ASN A 213 -10.97 16.47 -21.72
C ASN A 213 -11.29 16.54 -20.21
N GLU A 214 -11.00 17.68 -19.55
CA GLU A 214 -11.21 17.88 -18.11
C GLU A 214 -10.47 16.87 -17.23
N GLU A 215 -9.31 16.36 -17.72
CA GLU A 215 -8.50 15.39 -16.99
C GLU A 215 -7.56 16.07 -15.95
N LYS A 216 -7.12 15.31 -14.96
CA LYS A 216 -6.18 15.80 -13.94
C LYS A 216 -4.78 16.05 -14.51
N GLU A 217 -4.12 17.10 -14.03
CA GLU A 217 -2.79 17.51 -14.51
C GLU A 217 -1.61 16.76 -13.86
N ALA A 218 -1.83 15.93 -12.83
CA ALA A 218 -0.75 15.25 -12.13
C ALA A 218 -0.19 14.08 -12.96
N SER A 219 0.64 14.39 -13.96
CA SER A 219 1.17 13.41 -14.91
C SER A 219 2.23 12.49 -14.30
N LEU A 220 3.10 13.02 -13.43
CA LEU A 220 4.11 12.22 -12.73
C LEU A 220 3.49 11.59 -11.49
N ASP A 221 3.34 10.27 -11.50
CA ASP A 221 2.78 9.47 -10.40
C ASP A 221 3.45 8.10 -10.38
N LEU A 222 3.75 7.57 -9.20
CA LEU A 222 4.30 6.23 -9.03
C LEU A 222 3.26 5.11 -9.21
N ASN A 223 1.98 5.45 -9.21
CA ASN A 223 0.87 4.54 -9.51
C ASN A 223 0.95 3.22 -8.72
N LEU A 224 0.95 2.10 -9.43
CA LEU A 224 0.99 0.75 -8.86
C LEU A 224 2.25 0.46 -8.01
N LEU A 225 3.35 1.21 -8.21
CA LEU A 225 4.56 1.07 -7.40
C LEU A 225 4.57 1.97 -6.17
N ARG A 226 3.66 2.93 -6.05
CA ARG A 226 3.64 3.88 -4.93
C ARG A 226 3.61 3.18 -3.57
N GLU A 227 2.71 2.22 -3.41
CA GLU A 227 2.57 1.48 -2.16
C GLU A 227 3.81 0.63 -1.85
N ALA A 228 4.46 0.04 -2.87
CA ALA A 228 5.71 -0.69 -2.70
C ALA A 228 6.84 0.21 -2.18
N TYR A 229 6.98 1.44 -2.69
CA TYR A 229 7.95 2.41 -2.17
C TYR A 229 7.61 2.83 -0.73
N MET A 230 6.32 3.02 -0.41
CA MET A 230 5.90 3.32 0.97
C MET A 230 6.26 2.19 1.93
N VAL A 231 6.02 0.94 1.53
CA VAL A 231 6.40 -0.25 2.30
C VAL A 231 7.92 -0.32 2.46
N LYS A 232 8.68 -0.08 1.40
CA LYS A 232 10.15 -0.07 1.43
C LYS A 232 10.70 0.97 2.41
N ILE A 233 10.26 2.22 2.32
CA ILE A 233 10.69 3.31 3.23
C ILE A 233 10.38 2.95 4.68
N THR A 234 9.21 2.37 4.92
CA THR A 234 8.78 1.96 6.26
C THR A 234 9.63 0.81 6.81
N ALA A 235 9.90 -0.19 5.98
CA ALA A 235 10.75 -1.33 6.32
C ALA A 235 12.20 -0.90 6.60
N ASP A 236 12.76 -0.05 5.75
CA ASP A 236 14.12 0.49 5.92
C ASP A 236 14.26 1.29 7.22
N ALA A 237 13.24 2.06 7.60
CA ALA A 237 13.24 2.80 8.87
C ALA A 237 13.20 1.88 10.09
N LEU A 238 12.38 0.82 10.04
CA LEU A 238 12.32 -0.20 11.09
C LEU A 238 13.66 -0.94 11.21
N ALA A 239 14.20 -1.42 10.11
CA ALA A 239 15.46 -2.16 10.05
C ALA A 239 16.65 -1.32 10.55
N SER A 240 16.74 -0.05 10.14
CA SER A 240 17.77 0.89 10.59
C SER A 240 17.69 1.20 12.07
N SER A 241 16.53 0.98 12.69
CA SER A 241 16.30 1.11 14.13
C SER A 241 16.47 -0.22 14.88
N GLY A 242 16.90 -1.29 14.20
CA GLY A 242 17.12 -2.61 14.79
C GLY A 242 15.87 -3.49 14.89
N TYR A 243 14.75 -3.08 14.30
CA TYR A 243 13.50 -3.82 14.32
C TYR A 243 13.33 -4.64 13.02
N THR A 244 13.66 -5.93 13.09
CA THR A 244 13.71 -6.84 11.92
C THR A 244 12.83 -8.09 12.07
N LYS A 245 11.83 -8.08 12.96
CA LYS A 245 10.97 -9.24 13.24
C LYS A 245 9.49 -8.92 12.96
N GLY A 246 9.18 -8.40 11.79
CA GLY A 246 7.84 -7.95 11.46
C GLY A 246 7.35 -8.41 10.11
N LEU A 247 6.05 -8.33 9.92
CA LEU A 247 5.36 -8.57 8.67
C LEU A 247 4.61 -7.30 8.28
N ILE A 248 4.93 -6.74 7.13
CA ILE A 248 4.16 -5.64 6.52
C ILE A 248 3.27 -6.22 5.45
N THR A 249 1.98 -5.93 5.52
CA THR A 249 0.99 -6.36 4.54
C THR A 249 0.17 -5.18 4.07
N THR A 250 -0.36 -5.26 2.84
CA THR A 250 -1.25 -4.25 2.30
C THR A 250 -2.55 -4.85 1.80
N GLN A 251 -3.57 -4.03 1.65
CA GLN A 251 -4.83 -4.45 1.04
C GLN A 251 -4.64 -4.82 -0.44
N SER A 252 -3.64 -4.24 -1.07
CA SER A 252 -3.30 -4.49 -2.46
C SER A 252 -2.61 -5.84 -2.73
N GLY A 253 -2.31 -6.62 -1.68
CA GLY A 253 -1.67 -7.93 -1.81
C GLY A 253 -0.14 -7.90 -1.73
N ILE A 254 0.46 -6.82 -1.24
CA ILE A 254 1.88 -6.75 -0.93
C ILE A 254 2.15 -7.41 0.42
N ILE A 255 3.19 -8.24 0.49
CA ILE A 255 3.67 -8.86 1.73
C ILE A 255 5.19 -8.72 1.78
N LEU A 256 5.69 -8.16 2.88
CA LEU A 256 7.11 -8.06 3.17
C LEU A 256 7.39 -8.67 4.54
N ASP A 257 8.08 -9.78 4.58
CA ASP A 257 8.52 -10.42 5.82
C ASP A 257 9.95 -9.98 6.16
N LEU A 258 10.08 -9.15 7.20
CA LEU A 258 11.36 -8.60 7.66
C LEU A 258 12.28 -9.66 8.30
N GLY A 259 11.76 -10.83 8.65
CA GLY A 259 12.49 -11.95 9.24
C GLY A 259 11.84 -12.51 10.50
N SER A 260 12.16 -13.74 10.83
CA SER A 260 11.81 -14.47 12.09
C SER A 260 10.34 -14.40 12.51
N TYR A 261 9.42 -14.47 11.56
CA TYR A 261 8.00 -14.52 11.84
C TYR A 261 7.47 -15.97 11.70
N GLU A 262 6.30 -16.24 12.27
CA GLU A 262 5.65 -17.52 12.04
C GLU A 262 5.26 -17.67 10.56
N LYS A 263 5.20 -18.90 10.10
CA LYS A 263 4.82 -19.21 8.73
C LYS A 263 3.47 -18.61 8.37
N GLY A 264 3.48 -17.65 7.48
CA GLY A 264 2.29 -17.07 6.88
C GLY A 264 1.97 -17.74 5.55
N GLY A 265 0.71 -17.64 5.10
CA GLY A 265 0.28 -18.08 3.78
C GLY A 265 -0.42 -16.98 3.02
N TYR A 266 -0.14 -16.86 1.74
CA TYR A 266 -0.89 -16.05 0.80
C TYR A 266 -1.76 -16.95 -0.07
N THR A 267 -3.07 -16.65 -0.13
CA THR A 267 -4.00 -17.41 -0.94
C THR A 267 -4.31 -16.69 -2.24
N LEU A 268 -4.02 -17.34 -3.36
CA LEU A 268 -4.36 -16.85 -4.68
C LEU A 268 -5.74 -17.39 -5.07
N TYR A 269 -6.63 -16.49 -5.42
CA TYR A 269 -8.01 -16.80 -5.82
C TYR A 269 -8.23 -16.48 -7.30
N ALA A 270 -9.19 -17.14 -7.92
CA ALA A 270 -9.77 -16.72 -9.18
C ALA A 270 -11.28 -16.93 -9.17
N MET A 271 -11.98 -16.18 -10.01
CA MET A 271 -13.41 -16.39 -10.23
C MET A 271 -13.60 -17.28 -11.46
N GLU A 272 -14.32 -18.38 -11.29
CA GLU A 272 -14.68 -19.32 -12.33
C GLU A 272 -16.18 -19.59 -12.26
N ASP A 273 -16.87 -19.43 -13.39
CA ASP A 273 -18.32 -19.64 -13.49
C ASP A 273 -19.12 -18.94 -12.38
N GLY A 274 -18.73 -17.69 -12.05
CA GLY A 274 -19.36 -16.90 -10.99
C GLY A 274 -19.08 -17.39 -9.57
N LYS A 275 -18.11 -18.30 -9.38
CA LYS A 275 -17.71 -18.81 -8.05
C LYS A 275 -16.25 -18.53 -7.77
N ILE A 276 -15.97 -18.14 -6.53
CA ILE A 276 -14.61 -17.98 -6.03
C ILE A 276 -13.99 -19.35 -5.82
N SER A 277 -12.83 -19.58 -6.41
CA SER A 277 -12.03 -20.79 -6.20
C SER A 277 -10.64 -20.44 -5.71
N THR A 278 -10.12 -21.21 -4.73
CA THR A 278 -8.73 -21.14 -4.32
C THR A 278 -7.86 -21.81 -5.37
N LYS A 279 -6.92 -21.09 -5.95
CA LYS A 279 -6.01 -21.61 -6.98
C LYS A 279 -4.70 -22.08 -6.40
N LYS A 280 -4.14 -21.34 -5.47
CA LYS A 280 -2.87 -21.69 -4.85
C LYS A 280 -2.76 -21.04 -3.47
N VAL A 281 -2.13 -21.75 -2.55
CA VAL A 281 -1.64 -21.19 -1.29
C VAL A 281 -0.12 -21.17 -1.36
N VAL A 282 0.45 -19.99 -1.14
CA VAL A 282 1.90 -19.75 -1.16
C VAL A 282 2.37 -19.55 0.27
N GLU A 283 3.42 -20.24 0.67
CA GLU A 283 4.07 -20.01 1.95
C GLU A 283 4.92 -18.73 1.90
N VAL A 284 4.68 -17.82 2.82
CA VAL A 284 5.53 -16.63 3.01
C VAL A 284 6.73 -17.04 3.84
N LYS A 285 7.93 -16.81 3.33
CA LYS A 285 9.18 -17.14 4.00
C LYS A 285 9.81 -15.89 4.63
N PRO A 286 10.44 -16.02 5.81
CA PRO A 286 11.17 -14.91 6.43
C PRO A 286 12.26 -14.34 5.51
N GLY A 287 12.35 -13.02 5.46
CA GLY A 287 13.34 -12.32 4.63
C GLY A 287 12.98 -12.21 3.16
N THR A 288 11.72 -12.47 2.80
CA THR A 288 11.22 -12.40 1.41
C THR A 288 10.18 -11.31 1.23
N SER A 289 9.97 -10.94 -0.02
CA SER A 289 8.94 -10.02 -0.44
C SER A 289 8.08 -10.64 -1.54
N MET A 290 6.79 -10.36 -1.53
CA MET A 290 5.87 -10.84 -2.56
C MET A 290 4.76 -9.84 -2.85
N SER A 291 4.23 -9.93 -4.06
CA SER A 291 3.06 -9.22 -4.52
C SER A 291 2.09 -10.19 -5.16
N GLY A 292 0.85 -10.14 -4.72
CA GLY A 292 -0.26 -10.84 -5.37
C GLY A 292 -1.21 -9.86 -6.03
N MET A 293 -1.77 -10.22 -7.17
CA MET A 293 -2.75 -9.44 -7.89
C MET A 293 -3.88 -10.33 -8.37
N VAL A 294 -5.09 -9.81 -8.33
CA VAL A 294 -6.28 -10.46 -8.90
C VAL A 294 -6.92 -9.47 -9.87
N SER A 295 -7.15 -9.91 -11.08
CA SER A 295 -7.75 -9.07 -12.14
C SER A 295 -9.29 -8.99 -12.06
N PHE A 296 -9.90 -9.77 -11.15
CA PHE A 296 -11.32 -9.67 -10.85
C PHE A 296 -11.53 -9.21 -9.42
N ALA A 297 -12.52 -8.37 -9.20
CA ALA A 297 -13.06 -8.14 -7.88
C ALA A 297 -13.74 -9.42 -7.38
N LEU A 298 -13.38 -9.82 -6.17
CA LEU A 298 -14.07 -10.88 -5.45
C LEU A 298 -14.92 -10.22 -4.36
N GLN A 299 -16.21 -10.41 -4.43
CA GLN A 299 -17.11 -9.85 -3.44
C GLN A 299 -16.74 -10.34 -2.03
N GLY A 300 -16.58 -9.41 -1.10
CA GLY A 300 -16.23 -9.71 0.29
C GLY A 300 -14.75 -9.90 0.58
N ASP A 301 -13.87 -9.84 -0.42
CA ASP A 301 -12.42 -9.78 -0.18
C ASP A 301 -11.98 -8.31 -0.03
N LEU A 302 -11.35 -7.98 1.10
CA LEU A 302 -10.91 -6.63 1.44
C LEU A 302 -9.67 -6.15 0.65
N ARG A 303 -9.21 -6.88 -0.35
CA ARG A 303 -7.98 -6.60 -1.10
C ARG A 303 -8.19 -5.65 -2.29
N GLY A 304 -8.94 -4.59 -2.06
CA GLY A 304 -9.05 -3.50 -3.03
C GLY A 304 -9.90 -3.83 -4.25
N TYR A 305 -10.99 -4.54 -4.08
CA TYR A 305 -11.98 -4.77 -5.11
C TYR A 305 -13.08 -3.74 -5.08
N SER A 306 -13.54 -3.35 -6.27
CA SER A 306 -14.69 -2.50 -6.45
C SER A 306 -15.78 -3.23 -7.21
N GLU A 307 -17.00 -3.00 -6.77
CA GLU A 307 -18.21 -3.54 -7.38
C GLU A 307 -18.87 -2.42 -8.19
N VAL A 308 -19.18 -2.71 -9.44
CA VAL A 308 -19.88 -1.80 -10.33
C VAL A 308 -21.21 -2.45 -10.70
N MET A 309 -22.32 -1.79 -10.44
CA MET A 309 -23.67 -2.25 -10.74
C MET A 309 -24.11 -1.77 -12.12
N LYS A 310 -24.57 -2.67 -12.97
CA LYS A 310 -25.20 -2.34 -14.26
C LYS A 310 -26.59 -2.97 -14.36
N GLY A 311 -27.61 -2.19 -14.12
CA GLY A 311 -28.98 -2.71 -14.06
C GLY A 311 -29.15 -3.72 -12.94
N SER A 312 -29.45 -4.99 -13.28
CA SER A 312 -29.50 -6.12 -12.32
C SER A 312 -28.19 -6.87 -12.18
N ASP A 313 -27.20 -6.56 -13.03
CA ASP A 313 -25.94 -7.28 -13.10
C ASP A 313 -24.85 -6.55 -12.29
N THR A 314 -24.04 -7.31 -11.60
CA THR A 314 -22.87 -6.82 -10.90
C THR A 314 -21.63 -7.10 -11.74
N ILE A 315 -20.87 -6.04 -12.03
CA ILE A 315 -19.59 -6.13 -12.69
C ILE A 315 -18.51 -5.84 -11.65
N TYR A 316 -17.51 -6.70 -11.59
CA TYR A 316 -16.40 -6.52 -10.68
C TYR A 316 -15.20 -5.91 -11.41
N ARG A 317 -14.56 -4.94 -10.79
CA ARG A 317 -13.34 -4.29 -11.28
C ARG A 317 -12.30 -4.29 -10.19
N SER A 318 -11.09 -4.65 -10.55
CA SER A 318 -9.94 -4.48 -9.68
C SER A 318 -9.50 -3.00 -9.72
N PRO A 319 -9.12 -2.38 -8.59
CA PRO A 319 -8.44 -1.09 -8.59
C PRO A 319 -7.03 -1.20 -9.20
N TYR A 320 -6.54 -2.41 -9.42
CA TYR A 320 -5.33 -2.67 -10.19
C TYR A 320 -5.62 -2.63 -11.67
N VAL A 321 -5.51 -1.44 -12.23
CA VAL A 321 -5.65 -1.22 -13.65
C VAL A 321 -4.26 -1.24 -14.27
N LEU A 322 -4.07 -2.04 -15.29
CA LEU A 322 -2.84 -2.00 -16.07
C LEU A 322 -2.99 -1.08 -17.28
N LEU A 323 -1.84 -0.65 -17.79
CA LEU A 323 -1.74 0.15 -19.01
C LEU A 323 -2.02 -0.72 -20.25
N LYS A 324 -3.24 -1.19 -20.36
CA LYS A 324 -3.75 -1.96 -21.51
C LYS A 324 -5.12 -1.45 -21.90
N GLU A 325 -5.57 -1.85 -23.09
CA GLU A 325 -6.88 -1.47 -23.61
C GLU A 325 -7.97 -1.60 -22.55
N ASN A 326 -8.63 -0.51 -22.24
CA ASN A 326 -9.61 -0.36 -21.16
C ASN A 326 -9.09 -0.77 -19.76
N GLY A 327 -7.78 -0.90 -19.58
CA GLY A 327 -7.20 -1.37 -18.34
C GLY A 327 -7.52 -2.82 -17.97
N ILE A 328 -7.97 -3.64 -18.94
CA ILE A 328 -8.46 -5.00 -18.71
C ILE A 328 -7.48 -6.01 -19.25
N TYR A 329 -7.31 -7.10 -18.48
CA TYR A 329 -6.55 -8.26 -18.90
C TYR A 329 -7.38 -9.19 -19.75
N THR A 330 -6.74 -9.72 -20.77
CA THR A 330 -7.33 -10.79 -21.55
C THR A 330 -6.84 -12.17 -21.16
N MET A 331 -5.64 -12.27 -20.54
CA MET A 331 -5.01 -13.54 -20.22
C MET A 331 -4.98 -13.85 -18.72
N VAL A 332 -4.34 -12.99 -17.94
CA VAL A 332 -4.07 -13.27 -16.53
C VAL A 332 -5.19 -12.85 -15.61
N LYS A 333 -5.83 -13.80 -14.93
CA LYS A 333 -6.92 -13.56 -13.99
C LYS A 333 -6.43 -13.32 -12.57
N SER A 334 -5.36 -13.99 -12.18
CA SER A 334 -4.67 -13.72 -10.94
C SER A 334 -3.20 -14.10 -11.06
N SER A 335 -2.36 -13.41 -10.32
CA SER A 335 -0.90 -13.61 -10.37
C SER A 335 -0.26 -13.28 -9.04
N TYR A 336 0.94 -13.84 -8.82
CA TYR A 336 1.86 -13.36 -7.81
C TYR A 336 3.30 -13.50 -8.31
N ALA A 337 4.17 -12.66 -7.76
CA ALA A 337 5.61 -12.77 -7.90
C ALA A 337 6.28 -12.57 -6.54
N ALA A 338 7.34 -13.32 -6.27
CA ALA A 338 8.10 -13.25 -5.04
C ALA A 338 9.59 -13.11 -5.28
N CYS A 339 10.25 -12.33 -4.43
CA CYS A 339 11.70 -12.19 -4.38
C CYS A 339 12.24 -12.84 -3.10
N ASP A 340 13.32 -13.59 -3.23
CA ASP A 340 14.10 -14.14 -2.09
C ASP A 340 14.97 -13.05 -1.44
N SER A 341 14.37 -11.87 -1.25
CA SER A 341 14.98 -10.70 -0.63
C SER A 341 13.90 -9.73 -0.17
N LEU A 342 14.29 -8.68 0.56
CA LEU A 342 13.39 -7.60 1.00
C LEU A 342 13.12 -6.56 -0.12
N ASP A 343 13.43 -6.85 -1.37
CA ASP A 343 13.16 -5.94 -2.49
C ASP A 343 11.70 -6.02 -2.94
N ILE A 344 10.85 -5.38 -2.17
CA ILE A 344 9.40 -5.35 -2.42
C ILE A 344 9.05 -4.61 -3.71
N VAL A 345 9.81 -3.59 -4.08
CA VAL A 345 9.58 -2.84 -5.33
C VAL A 345 9.78 -3.74 -6.54
N LYS A 346 10.83 -4.58 -6.50
CA LYS A 346 11.08 -5.60 -7.53
C LYS A 346 9.95 -6.63 -7.60
N ALA A 347 9.46 -7.11 -6.44
CA ALA A 347 8.37 -8.08 -6.40
C ALA A 347 7.07 -7.52 -7.01
N VAL A 348 6.72 -6.27 -6.66
CA VAL A 348 5.53 -5.61 -7.21
C VAL A 348 5.70 -5.33 -8.70
N TYR A 349 6.85 -4.81 -9.13
CA TYR A 349 7.13 -4.58 -10.54
C TYR A 349 7.07 -5.87 -11.36
N ALA A 350 7.69 -6.94 -10.86
CA ALA A 350 7.63 -8.24 -11.51
C ALA A 350 6.19 -8.76 -11.67
N ASN A 351 5.35 -8.54 -10.67
CA ASN A 351 3.95 -8.92 -10.75
C ASN A 351 3.15 -8.09 -11.77
N ILE A 352 3.44 -6.78 -11.88
CA ILE A 352 2.87 -5.91 -12.92
C ILE A 352 3.27 -6.43 -14.31
N VAL A 353 4.57 -6.70 -14.52
CA VAL A 353 5.09 -7.24 -15.78
C VAL A 353 4.45 -8.58 -16.11
N LEU A 354 4.37 -9.51 -15.13
CA LEU A 354 3.75 -10.81 -15.28
C LEU A 354 2.30 -10.70 -15.73
N ALA A 355 1.54 -9.85 -15.03
CA ALA A 355 0.14 -9.62 -15.32
C ALA A 355 -0.10 -8.91 -16.67
N SER A 356 0.88 -8.15 -17.16
CA SER A 356 0.81 -7.41 -18.44
C SER A 356 1.18 -8.25 -19.67
N CYS A 357 1.61 -9.51 -19.49
CA CYS A 357 2.03 -10.35 -20.59
C CYS A 357 0.85 -10.84 -21.44
N ASP A 358 1.06 -10.95 -22.75
CA ASP A 358 0.07 -11.43 -23.71
C ASP A 358 0.21 -12.93 -24.01
N SER A 359 1.23 -13.59 -23.45
CA SER A 359 1.46 -15.02 -23.61
C SER A 359 2.26 -15.61 -22.46
N ILE A 360 2.11 -16.91 -22.26
CA ILE A 360 2.85 -17.69 -21.27
C ILE A 360 4.37 -17.59 -21.50
N ASP A 361 4.80 -17.64 -22.75
CA ASP A 361 6.22 -17.59 -23.09
C ASP A 361 6.80 -16.21 -22.80
N ALA A 362 6.06 -15.13 -23.08
CA ALA A 362 6.45 -13.77 -22.69
C ALA A 362 6.55 -13.65 -21.17
N ALA A 363 5.58 -14.19 -20.42
CA ALA A 363 5.60 -14.19 -18.96
C ALA A 363 6.86 -14.90 -18.40
N LYS A 364 7.16 -16.10 -18.89
CA LYS A 364 8.37 -16.86 -18.49
C LYS A 364 9.65 -16.11 -18.84
N SER A 365 9.74 -15.55 -20.04
CA SER A 365 10.90 -14.78 -20.50
C SER A 365 11.15 -13.57 -19.60
N ASN A 366 10.10 -12.78 -19.34
CA ASN A 366 10.22 -11.60 -18.50
C ASN A 366 10.58 -11.94 -17.04
N MET A 367 10.02 -13.00 -16.47
CA MET A 367 10.37 -13.42 -15.10
C MET A 367 11.82 -13.88 -15.00
N ASN A 368 12.31 -14.61 -16.01
CA ASN A 368 13.74 -14.99 -16.08
C ASN A 368 14.64 -13.77 -16.19
N GLU A 369 14.31 -12.79 -17.03
CA GLU A 369 15.07 -11.54 -17.20
C GLU A 369 15.13 -10.74 -15.89
N LEU A 370 14.02 -10.67 -15.16
CA LEU A 370 13.94 -10.02 -13.86
C LEU A 370 14.57 -10.86 -12.73
N GLY A 371 15.01 -12.10 -13.00
CA GLY A 371 15.56 -13.01 -11.99
C GLY A 371 14.55 -13.39 -10.92
N ILE A 372 13.29 -13.54 -11.30
CA ILE A 372 12.20 -14.01 -10.44
C ILE A 372 12.04 -15.51 -10.66
N THR A 373 12.24 -16.29 -9.61
CA THR A 373 12.16 -17.75 -9.65
C THR A 373 10.88 -18.31 -9.07
N GLU A 374 10.21 -17.55 -8.22
CA GLU A 374 8.93 -17.94 -7.62
C GLU A 374 7.82 -16.99 -8.10
N TYR A 375 7.02 -17.48 -9.02
CA TYR A 375 5.86 -16.77 -9.55
C TYR A 375 4.76 -17.76 -9.94
N TYR A 376 3.56 -17.25 -10.04
CA TYR A 376 2.39 -18.00 -10.52
C TYR A 376 1.41 -17.03 -11.19
N PHE A 377 0.73 -17.50 -12.21
CA PHE A 377 -0.41 -16.81 -12.80
C PHE A 377 -1.48 -17.83 -13.17
N PHE A 378 -2.70 -17.36 -13.17
CA PHE A 378 -3.89 -18.11 -13.53
C PHE A 378 -4.58 -17.42 -14.71
N GLU A 379 -4.91 -18.19 -15.74
CA GLU A 379 -5.58 -17.75 -16.97
C GLU A 379 -7.11 -17.78 -16.84
#